data_93f411fa3d8d65c31e0605da11a74683
#
_entry.id   93f411fa3d8d65c31e0605da11a74683
#
_cell.length_a   1.000
_cell.length_b   1.000
_cell.length_c   1.000
_cell.angle_alpha   90.00
_cell.angle_beta   90.00
_cell.angle_gamma   90.00
#
_symmetry.space_group_name_H-M   'P 1'
#
loop_
_entity.id
_entity.type
_entity.pdbx_description
1 polymer ?
#
loop_
_entity_poly.entity_id
_entity_poly.type
_entity_poly.pdbx_seq_one_letter_code
_entity_poly.pdbx_strand_id
1 'polypeptide(L)'
;MNQSVINDLKPHHSQIVRLKIDPLFKCLNSDLPSLGHNPLMLNEDGTKLSKRNLDSISLKQFRNSGYTVNSILSYLYSLGLNSDYDFETILENNFRDFNLEDISKNLPKIDIHKIDFFQKNSLRSMNLKDLNNEFPELEELALTETEWELIKENVEKYEDIRNLWNIINRREIKIQPSGDFIKLLIKNLNNIS
;
A
#
# COMPACT_ATOMS: atom_id res chain seq x y z
N MET A 1 23.49 -4.40 -19.79
CA MET A 1 22.02 -4.53 -19.84
C MET A 1 21.68 -5.53 -20.93
N ASN A 2 21.14 -6.67 -20.57
CA ASN A 2 21.00 -7.81 -21.50
C ASN A 2 19.81 -7.57 -22.43
N GLN A 3 20.07 -7.58 -23.73
CA GLN A 3 19.08 -7.38 -24.80
C GLN A 3 17.97 -8.44 -24.83
N SER A 4 18.13 -9.53 -24.08
CA SER A 4 17.19 -10.66 -24.01
C SER A 4 15.87 -10.32 -23.28
N VAL A 5 15.89 -9.42 -22.30
CA VAL A 5 14.69 -9.04 -21.50
C VAL A 5 13.67 -8.26 -22.35
N ILE A 6 14.14 -7.55 -23.38
CA ILE A 6 13.28 -6.72 -24.24
C ILE A 6 12.53 -7.58 -25.28
N ASN A 7 13.03 -8.75 -25.61
CA ASN A 7 12.47 -9.56 -26.69
C ASN A 7 11.25 -10.41 -26.29
N ASP A 8 11.04 -10.60 -24.97
CA ASP A 8 9.93 -11.44 -24.44
C ASP A 8 8.63 -10.67 -24.15
N LEU A 9 8.67 -9.35 -24.17
CA LEU A 9 7.50 -8.49 -23.97
C LEU A 9 6.77 -8.31 -25.29
N LYS A 10 5.63 -9.00 -25.48
CA LYS A 10 4.72 -9.01 -26.66
C LYS A 10 5.28 -8.26 -27.88
N PRO A 11 5.90 -8.96 -28.84
CA PRO A 11 6.75 -8.39 -29.90
C PRO A 11 6.09 -7.26 -30.70
N HIS A 12 4.77 -7.26 -30.84
CA HIS A 12 4.05 -6.31 -31.67
C HIS A 12 3.98 -4.89 -31.07
N HIS A 13 3.84 -4.74 -29.74
CA HIS A 13 3.72 -3.39 -29.13
C HIS A 13 5.06 -2.67 -29.06
N SER A 14 6.13 -3.38 -28.71
CA SER A 14 7.48 -2.81 -28.67
C SER A 14 8.00 -2.39 -30.04
N GLN A 15 7.68 -3.16 -31.08
CA GLN A 15 8.03 -2.84 -32.46
C GLN A 15 7.30 -1.57 -32.96
N ILE A 16 5.99 -1.42 -32.67
CA ILE A 16 5.23 -0.23 -33.07
C ILE A 16 5.73 1.04 -32.38
N VAL A 17 6.07 0.95 -31.09
CA VAL A 17 6.63 2.08 -30.34
C VAL A 17 8.00 2.45 -30.92
N ARG A 18 8.88 1.47 -31.17
CA ARG A 18 10.19 1.72 -31.81
C ARG A 18 10.05 2.36 -33.19
N LEU A 19 9.16 1.85 -34.06
CA LEU A 19 8.94 2.40 -35.40
C LEU A 19 8.47 3.86 -35.38
N LYS A 20 7.82 4.31 -34.32
CA LYS A 20 7.35 5.70 -34.17
C LYS A 20 8.39 6.62 -33.53
N ILE A 21 9.17 6.10 -32.60
CA ILE A 21 10.10 6.90 -31.78
C ILE A 21 11.49 6.98 -32.43
N ASP A 22 11.97 5.89 -33.04
CA ASP A 22 13.29 5.83 -33.66
C ASP A 22 13.55 6.94 -34.71
N PRO A 23 12.60 7.25 -35.64
CA PRO A 23 12.78 8.35 -36.56
C PRO A 23 12.91 9.72 -35.86
N LEU A 24 12.18 9.92 -34.76
CA LEU A 24 12.24 11.17 -34.00
C LEU A 24 13.62 11.39 -33.38
N PHE A 25 14.17 10.36 -32.73
CA PHE A 25 15.53 10.43 -32.14
C PHE A 25 16.60 10.60 -33.19
N LYS A 26 16.46 9.95 -34.35
CA LYS A 26 17.35 10.18 -35.52
C LYS A 26 17.31 11.62 -36.02
N CYS A 27 16.14 12.22 -36.12
CA CYS A 27 16.00 13.63 -36.51
C CYS A 27 16.63 14.59 -35.49
N LEU A 28 16.62 14.22 -34.20
CA LEU A 28 17.24 14.99 -33.12
C LEU A 28 18.73 14.71 -32.95
N ASN A 29 19.30 13.83 -33.77
CA ASN A 29 20.69 13.38 -33.71
C ASN A 29 21.07 12.88 -32.32
N SER A 30 20.14 12.12 -31.66
CA SER A 30 20.24 11.62 -30.31
C SER A 30 20.09 10.10 -30.27
N ASP A 31 20.70 9.46 -29.27
CA ASP A 31 20.59 8.03 -29.07
C ASP A 31 19.19 7.63 -28.55
N LEU A 32 18.70 6.49 -29.05
CA LEU A 32 17.42 5.94 -28.59
C LEU A 32 17.55 5.44 -27.15
N PRO A 33 16.67 5.89 -26.21
CA PRO A 33 16.67 5.36 -24.85
C PRO A 33 16.28 3.88 -24.83
N SER A 34 16.65 3.20 -23.76
CA SER A 34 16.15 1.85 -23.50
C SER A 34 14.63 1.91 -23.24
N LEU A 35 13.89 1.12 -24.01
CA LEU A 35 12.41 1.07 -23.91
C LEU A 35 11.99 -0.22 -23.23
N GLY A 36 11.08 -0.11 -22.26
CA GLY A 36 10.45 -1.23 -21.58
C GLY A 36 8.94 -1.08 -21.54
N HIS A 37 8.23 -2.19 -21.32
CA HIS A 37 6.78 -2.21 -21.11
C HIS A 37 6.47 -2.83 -19.77
N ASN A 38 5.72 -2.11 -18.94
CA ASN A 38 5.13 -2.70 -17.74
C ASN A 38 3.85 -3.46 -18.09
N PRO A 39 3.54 -4.57 -17.39
CA PRO A 39 2.26 -5.22 -17.52
C PRO A 39 1.13 -4.26 -17.12
N LEU A 40 -0.04 -4.47 -17.74
CA LEU A 40 -1.25 -3.70 -17.39
C LEU A 40 -1.76 -4.17 -16.02
N MET A 41 -2.08 -3.20 -15.16
CA MET A 41 -2.76 -3.49 -13.90
C MET A 41 -4.25 -3.77 -14.16
N LEU A 42 -4.76 -4.78 -13.50
CA LEU A 42 -6.16 -5.20 -13.54
C LEU A 42 -6.84 -4.89 -12.22
N ASN A 43 -8.15 -4.68 -12.26
CA ASN A 43 -9.00 -4.72 -11.08
C ASN A 43 -9.05 -6.14 -10.50
N GLU A 44 -9.56 -6.29 -9.30
CA GLU A 44 -9.75 -7.59 -8.65
C GLU A 44 -10.59 -8.57 -9.51
N ASP A 45 -11.61 -8.07 -10.20
CA ASP A 45 -12.46 -8.82 -11.13
C ASP A 45 -11.77 -9.18 -12.45
N GLY A 46 -10.51 -8.77 -12.66
CA GLY A 46 -9.74 -9.02 -13.86
C GLY A 46 -10.02 -8.04 -15.01
N THR A 47 -10.88 -7.05 -14.84
CA THR A 47 -11.06 -5.99 -15.82
C THR A 47 -9.89 -5.02 -15.82
N LYS A 48 -9.68 -4.33 -16.95
CA LYS A 48 -8.60 -3.34 -17.07
C LYS A 48 -8.83 -2.15 -16.14
N LEU A 49 -7.81 -1.81 -15.36
CA LEU A 49 -7.84 -0.59 -14.57
C LEU A 49 -8.01 0.63 -15.45
N SER A 50 -9.05 1.41 -15.21
CA SER A 50 -9.39 2.59 -16.01
C SER A 50 -9.44 3.83 -15.12
N LYS A 51 -8.93 4.96 -15.64
CA LYS A 51 -8.99 6.24 -14.93
C LYS A 51 -10.42 6.68 -14.56
N ARG A 52 -11.43 6.19 -15.29
CA ARG A 52 -12.85 6.50 -15.04
C ARG A 52 -13.43 5.71 -13.86
N ASN A 53 -12.80 4.59 -13.49
CA ASN A 53 -13.23 3.72 -12.40
C ASN A 53 -12.32 3.88 -11.16
N LEU A 54 -11.37 4.85 -11.21
CA LEU A 54 -10.33 5.04 -10.20
C LEU A 54 -10.76 5.90 -9.01
N ASP A 55 -12.03 6.29 -8.90
CA ASP A 55 -12.46 7.12 -7.77
C ASP A 55 -12.19 6.46 -6.40
N SER A 56 -12.09 5.12 -6.37
CA SER A 56 -11.78 4.35 -5.17
C SER A 56 -10.29 3.97 -4.99
N ILE A 57 -9.43 4.15 -6.00
CA ILE A 57 -8.04 3.64 -5.99
C ILE A 57 -7.09 4.72 -6.53
N SER A 58 -7.18 5.93 -6.00
CA SER A 58 -6.24 6.99 -6.34
C SER A 58 -5.27 7.24 -5.18
N LEU A 59 -4.03 7.67 -5.48
CA LEU A 59 -3.06 8.08 -4.45
C LEU A 59 -3.64 9.16 -3.53
N LYS A 60 -4.45 10.07 -4.08
CA LYS A 60 -5.14 11.10 -3.29
C LYS A 60 -6.08 10.47 -2.27
N GLN A 61 -6.80 9.42 -2.65
CA GLN A 61 -7.74 8.74 -1.76
C GLN A 61 -7.00 7.94 -0.70
N PHE A 62 -5.96 7.19 -1.05
CA PHE A 62 -5.12 6.52 -0.07
C PHE A 62 -4.56 7.50 0.97
N ARG A 63 -4.04 8.65 0.53
CA ARG A 63 -3.58 9.70 1.43
C ARG A 63 -4.70 10.21 2.35
N ASN A 64 -5.88 10.51 1.79
CA ASN A 64 -7.02 10.99 2.57
C ASN A 64 -7.54 9.93 3.56
N SER A 65 -7.35 8.65 3.26
CA SER A 65 -7.69 7.52 4.15
C SER A 65 -6.56 7.16 5.12
N GLY A 66 -5.49 7.97 5.20
CA GLY A 66 -4.41 7.78 6.15
C GLY A 66 -3.49 6.60 5.85
N TYR A 67 -3.37 6.19 4.58
CA TYR A 67 -2.35 5.21 4.21
C TYR A 67 -0.97 5.85 4.19
N THR A 68 0.00 5.16 4.79
CA THR A 68 1.39 5.60 4.84
C THR A 68 2.07 5.48 3.47
N VAL A 69 3.08 6.32 3.24
CA VAL A 69 3.89 6.23 2.01
C VAL A 69 4.52 4.85 1.88
N ASN A 70 5.07 4.31 2.98
CA ASN A 70 5.71 3.00 2.99
C ASN A 70 4.76 1.86 2.65
N SER A 71 3.51 1.89 3.13
CA SER A 71 2.52 0.86 2.79
C SER A 71 2.20 0.83 1.30
N ILE A 72 2.02 2.01 0.69
CA ILE A 72 1.72 2.13 -0.74
C ILE A 72 2.91 1.68 -1.58
N LEU A 73 4.12 2.13 -1.25
CA LEU A 73 5.33 1.76 -1.98
C LEU A 73 5.61 0.26 -1.87
N SER A 74 5.50 -0.32 -0.67
CA SER A 74 5.69 -1.76 -0.45
C SER A 74 4.67 -2.59 -1.23
N TYR A 75 3.41 -2.15 -1.23
CA TYR A 75 2.37 -2.78 -2.02
C TYR A 75 2.70 -2.75 -3.52
N LEU A 76 3.05 -1.57 -4.07
CA LEU A 76 3.41 -1.43 -5.48
C LEU A 76 4.64 -2.26 -5.84
N TYR A 77 5.64 -2.30 -4.95
CA TYR A 77 6.83 -3.13 -5.11
C TYR A 77 6.46 -4.61 -5.22
N SER A 78 5.63 -5.10 -4.28
CA SER A 78 5.19 -6.50 -4.26
C SER A 78 4.28 -6.88 -5.44
N LEU A 79 3.57 -5.92 -6.03
CA LEU A 79 2.59 -6.16 -7.08
C LEU A 79 3.24 -6.54 -8.41
N GLY A 80 4.42 -6.02 -8.69
CA GLY A 80 5.11 -6.17 -9.96
C GLY A 80 6.16 -7.28 -9.99
N LEU A 81 6.44 -7.95 -8.88
CA LEU A 81 7.54 -8.90 -8.76
C LEU A 81 7.06 -10.35 -8.75
N ASN A 82 7.94 -11.27 -9.21
CA ASN A 82 7.68 -12.71 -9.21
C ASN A 82 7.93 -13.36 -7.84
N SER A 83 8.56 -12.66 -6.90
CA SER A 83 8.90 -13.16 -5.57
C SER A 83 7.99 -12.54 -4.51
N ASP A 84 7.59 -13.34 -3.54
CA ASP A 84 6.90 -12.86 -2.36
C ASP A 84 7.93 -12.22 -1.42
N TYR A 85 8.01 -10.89 -1.47
CA TYR A 85 8.75 -10.12 -0.48
C TYR A 85 7.82 -9.80 0.68
N ASP A 86 8.28 -10.07 1.90
CA ASP A 86 7.60 -9.56 3.09
C ASP A 86 7.87 -8.06 3.28
N PHE A 87 7.05 -7.44 4.11
CA PHE A 87 7.12 -5.99 4.34
C PHE A 87 8.46 -5.56 4.96
N GLU A 88 9.00 -6.35 5.88
CA GLU A 88 10.23 -6.05 6.59
C GLU A 88 11.43 -6.05 5.65
N THR A 89 11.55 -7.08 4.81
CA THR A 89 12.59 -7.19 3.78
C THR A 89 12.54 -6.01 2.80
N ILE A 90 11.34 -5.59 2.38
CA ILE A 90 11.18 -4.44 1.48
C ILE A 90 11.68 -3.15 2.13
N LEU A 91 11.34 -2.92 3.40
CA LEU A 91 11.78 -1.72 4.13
C LEU A 91 13.28 -1.71 4.40
N GLU A 92 13.85 -2.82 4.86
CA GLU A 92 15.28 -2.95 5.15
C GLU A 92 16.14 -2.62 3.93
N ASN A 93 15.72 -3.08 2.76
CA ASN A 93 16.40 -2.85 1.50
C ASN A 93 16.13 -1.46 0.89
N ASN A 94 15.25 -0.65 1.50
CA ASN A 94 14.86 0.67 0.98
C ASN A 94 14.53 0.64 -0.52
N PHE A 95 13.86 -0.40 -1.01
CA PHE A 95 13.51 -0.60 -2.42
C PHE A 95 14.72 -0.67 -3.38
N ARG A 96 15.96 -0.89 -2.88
CA ARG A 96 17.18 -0.84 -3.67
C ARG A 96 17.42 -2.09 -4.52
N ASP A 97 16.92 -3.22 -4.07
CA ASP A 97 17.10 -4.51 -4.74
C ASP A 97 16.15 -4.71 -5.92
N PHE A 98 15.52 -3.63 -6.39
CA PHE A 98 14.66 -3.68 -7.56
C PHE A 98 15.46 -4.01 -8.82
N ASN A 99 15.21 -5.20 -9.38
CA ASN A 99 15.76 -5.60 -10.66
C ASN A 99 14.64 -5.70 -11.70
N LEU A 100 14.86 -5.09 -12.86
CA LEU A 100 13.91 -5.16 -13.98
C LEU A 100 13.66 -6.60 -14.48
N GLU A 101 14.59 -7.52 -14.22
CA GLU A 101 14.46 -8.94 -14.58
C GLU A 101 13.47 -9.69 -13.70
N ASP A 102 13.21 -9.17 -12.50
CA ASP A 102 12.28 -9.75 -11.53
C ASP A 102 10.82 -9.34 -11.79
N ILE A 103 10.59 -8.42 -12.74
CA ILE A 103 9.23 -7.99 -13.09
C ILE A 103 8.44 -9.18 -13.64
N SER A 104 7.30 -9.43 -13.00
CA SER A 104 6.37 -10.48 -13.39
C SER A 104 5.84 -10.24 -14.81
N LYS A 105 5.82 -11.31 -15.61
CA LYS A 105 5.15 -11.31 -16.92
C LYS A 105 3.62 -11.42 -16.80
N ASN A 106 3.13 -11.78 -15.63
CA ASN A 106 1.70 -11.88 -15.35
C ASN A 106 1.10 -10.47 -15.17
N LEU A 107 -0.18 -10.34 -15.52
CA LEU A 107 -0.92 -9.11 -15.31
C LEU A 107 -1.25 -8.99 -13.81
N PRO A 108 -0.68 -8.02 -13.09
CA PRO A 108 -0.96 -7.86 -11.67
C PRO A 108 -2.40 -7.41 -11.45
N LYS A 109 -3.06 -8.03 -10.47
CA LYS A 109 -4.39 -7.63 -10.01
C LYS A 109 -4.26 -6.81 -8.73
N ILE A 110 -5.06 -5.75 -8.62
CA ILE A 110 -5.15 -4.97 -7.41
C ILE A 110 -5.91 -5.78 -6.36
N ASP A 111 -5.32 -5.89 -5.17
CA ASP A 111 -5.88 -6.52 -3.99
C ASP A 111 -5.84 -5.50 -2.84
N ILE A 112 -7.02 -5.02 -2.44
CA ILE A 112 -7.16 -4.04 -1.35
C ILE A 112 -6.77 -4.66 -0.01
N HIS A 113 -7.07 -5.94 0.23
CA HIS A 113 -6.71 -6.60 1.48
C HIS A 113 -5.19 -6.69 1.66
N LYS A 114 -4.46 -6.85 0.55
CA LYS A 114 -2.99 -6.86 0.60
C LYS A 114 -2.44 -5.48 0.95
N ILE A 115 -3.02 -4.40 0.46
CA ILE A 115 -2.60 -3.05 0.83
C ILE A 115 -2.93 -2.74 2.30
N ASP A 116 -4.08 -3.20 2.82
CA ASP A 116 -4.43 -3.09 4.23
C ASP A 116 -3.43 -3.84 5.13
N PHE A 117 -2.96 -5.01 4.69
CA PHE A 117 -1.91 -5.76 5.38
C PHE A 117 -0.60 -4.96 5.45
N PHE A 118 -0.16 -4.34 4.35
CA PHE A 118 1.02 -3.48 4.35
C PHE A 118 0.83 -2.24 5.21
N GLN A 119 -0.38 -1.66 5.24
CA GLN A 119 -0.71 -0.52 6.08
C GLN A 119 -0.56 -0.84 7.57
N LYS A 120 -1.14 -1.95 8.01
CA LYS A 120 -1.03 -2.43 9.38
C LYS A 120 0.44 -2.60 9.81
N ASN A 121 1.24 -3.28 8.99
CA ASN A 121 2.65 -3.50 9.29
C ASN A 121 3.44 -2.19 9.28
N SER A 122 3.16 -1.29 8.35
CA SER A 122 3.80 0.03 8.29
C SER A 122 3.54 0.85 9.55
N LEU A 123 2.29 0.92 10.01
CA LEU A 123 1.96 1.66 11.24
C LEU A 123 2.66 1.07 12.46
N ARG A 124 2.64 -0.26 12.60
CA ARG A 124 3.25 -0.96 13.75
C ARG A 124 4.78 -0.88 13.79
N SER A 125 5.43 -0.72 12.64
CA SER A 125 6.89 -0.57 12.57
C SER A 125 7.38 0.84 12.92
N MET A 126 6.48 1.84 12.97
CA MET A 126 6.84 3.22 13.25
C MET A 126 7.12 3.46 14.74
N ASN A 127 8.13 4.25 15.03
CA ASN A 127 8.26 4.93 16.32
C ASN A 127 7.37 6.20 16.33
N LEU A 128 7.16 6.80 17.49
CA LEU A 128 6.28 7.96 17.63
C LEU A 128 6.76 9.16 16.78
N LYS A 129 8.06 9.35 16.65
CA LYS A 129 8.62 10.44 15.84
C LYS A 129 8.29 10.28 14.36
N ASP A 130 8.43 9.06 13.84
CA ASP A 130 8.12 8.76 12.44
C ASP A 130 6.62 8.84 12.19
N LEU A 131 5.81 8.41 13.15
CA LEU A 131 4.35 8.55 13.11
C LEU A 131 3.92 10.02 13.02
N ASN A 132 4.50 10.90 13.86
CA ASN A 132 4.17 12.34 13.84
C ASN A 132 4.70 13.04 12.58
N ASN A 133 5.81 12.58 12.01
CA ASN A 133 6.29 13.07 10.72
C ASN A 133 5.35 12.71 9.57
N GLU A 134 4.80 11.49 9.58
CA GLU A 134 3.85 11.01 8.55
C GLU A 134 2.47 11.63 8.72
N PHE A 135 2.03 11.84 9.97
CA PHE A 135 0.71 12.36 10.35
C PHE A 135 0.84 13.50 11.38
N PRO A 136 1.23 14.72 10.93
CA PRO A 136 1.46 15.85 11.84
C PRO A 136 0.25 16.23 12.71
N GLU A 137 -0.97 15.93 12.23
CA GLU A 137 -2.21 16.18 12.97
C GLU A 137 -2.36 15.33 14.24
N LEU A 138 -1.58 14.26 14.39
CA LEU A 138 -1.58 13.42 15.60
C LEU A 138 -0.84 14.11 16.76
N GLU A 139 -0.03 15.13 16.51
CA GLU A 139 0.62 15.92 17.58
C GLU A 139 -0.41 16.55 18.53
N GLU A 140 -1.62 16.87 18.04
CA GLU A 140 -2.72 17.38 18.87
C GLU A 140 -3.12 16.42 20.00
N LEU A 141 -2.87 15.11 19.84
CA LEU A 141 -3.19 14.12 20.85
C LEU A 141 -2.22 14.15 22.01
N ALA A 142 -1.05 14.80 21.86
CA ALA A 142 0.06 14.74 22.81
C ALA A 142 0.39 13.30 23.25
N LEU A 143 0.34 12.37 22.28
CA LEU A 143 0.62 10.96 22.48
C LEU A 143 2.07 10.79 22.94
N THR A 144 2.27 10.05 24.03
CA THR A 144 3.60 9.74 24.55
C THR A 144 4.14 8.46 23.91
N GLU A 145 5.47 8.27 23.90
CA GLU A 145 6.11 7.05 23.40
C GLU A 145 5.55 5.79 24.10
N THR A 146 5.35 5.87 25.41
CA THR A 146 4.79 4.75 26.19
C THR A 146 3.37 4.41 25.76
N GLU A 147 2.54 5.41 25.51
CA GLU A 147 1.16 5.20 25.03
C GLU A 147 1.16 4.64 23.63
N TRP A 148 2.05 5.14 22.74
CA TRP A 148 2.18 4.61 21.40
C TRP A 148 2.56 3.13 21.40
N GLU A 149 3.61 2.75 22.16
CA GLU A 149 4.02 1.36 22.29
C GLU A 149 2.90 0.45 22.83
N LEU A 150 2.03 1.00 23.71
CA LEU A 150 0.90 0.26 24.25
C LEU A 150 -0.19 -0.02 23.21
N ILE A 151 -0.47 0.91 22.30
CA ILE A 151 -1.59 0.79 21.36
C ILE A 151 -1.19 0.26 19.99
N LYS A 152 0.06 0.44 19.55
CA LYS A 152 0.50 0.17 18.17
C LYS A 152 0.20 -1.26 17.69
N GLU A 153 0.27 -2.25 18.57
CA GLU A 153 -0.02 -3.64 18.21
C GLU A 153 -1.49 -3.90 17.85
N ASN A 154 -2.39 -3.01 18.28
CA ASN A 154 -3.82 -3.07 18.00
C ASN A 154 -4.25 -2.11 16.88
N VAL A 155 -3.31 -1.35 16.33
CA VAL A 155 -3.58 -0.43 15.22
C VAL A 155 -3.54 -1.19 13.89
N GLU A 156 -4.59 -1.04 13.10
CA GLU A 156 -4.69 -1.55 11.74
C GLU A 156 -4.80 -0.41 10.72
N LYS A 157 -5.48 0.67 11.11
CA LYS A 157 -5.72 1.86 10.28
C LYS A 157 -5.41 3.12 11.05
N TYR A 158 -5.19 4.21 10.33
CA TYR A 158 -4.93 5.52 10.91
C TYR A 158 -5.98 5.94 11.96
N GLU A 159 -7.26 5.67 11.68
CA GLU A 159 -8.37 6.04 12.56
C GLU A 159 -8.33 5.33 13.92
N ASP A 160 -7.74 4.14 13.98
CA ASP A 160 -7.61 3.34 15.20
C ASP A 160 -6.73 4.05 16.23
N ILE A 161 -5.73 4.82 15.78
CA ILE A 161 -4.80 5.52 16.67
C ILE A 161 -5.56 6.45 17.61
N ARG A 162 -6.42 7.30 17.06
CA ARG A 162 -7.23 8.23 17.86
C ARG A 162 -8.24 7.50 18.74
N ASN A 163 -8.85 6.43 18.23
CA ASN A 163 -9.81 5.62 18.98
C ASN A 163 -9.15 4.94 20.19
N LEU A 164 -8.02 4.27 19.97
CA LEU A 164 -7.29 3.58 21.03
C LEU A 164 -6.69 4.57 22.05
N TRP A 165 -6.17 5.72 21.60
CA TRP A 165 -5.71 6.76 22.49
C TRP A 165 -6.84 7.29 23.39
N ASN A 166 -8.05 7.50 22.86
CA ASN A 166 -9.21 7.87 23.65
C ASN A 166 -9.59 6.80 24.69
N ILE A 167 -9.41 5.50 24.37
CA ILE A 167 -9.66 4.40 25.30
C ILE A 167 -8.70 4.47 26.49
N ILE A 168 -7.39 4.56 26.22
CA ILE A 168 -6.39 4.55 27.31
C ILE A 168 -6.46 5.81 28.17
N ASN A 169 -6.89 6.96 27.60
CA ASN A 169 -7.04 8.22 28.33
C ASN A 169 -8.41 8.37 28.98
N ARG A 170 -9.24 7.30 29.00
CA ARG A 170 -10.59 7.30 29.61
C ARG A 170 -11.49 8.42 29.11
N ARG A 171 -11.28 8.90 27.89
CA ARG A 171 -12.17 9.86 27.26
C ARG A 171 -13.43 9.11 26.82
N GLU A 172 -14.61 9.72 27.02
CA GLU A 172 -15.91 9.09 26.70
C GLU A 172 -15.93 8.52 25.29
N ILE A 173 -15.93 7.20 25.22
CA ILE A 173 -16.15 6.52 23.96
C ILE A 173 -17.65 6.31 23.85
N LYS A 174 -18.27 6.96 22.89
CA LYS A 174 -19.64 6.62 22.49
C LYS A 174 -19.63 5.28 21.75
N ILE A 175 -19.41 4.20 22.48
CA ILE A 175 -19.64 2.86 21.95
C ILE A 175 -21.14 2.74 21.79
N GLN A 176 -21.62 2.65 20.55
CA GLN A 176 -22.95 2.07 20.29
C GLN A 176 -22.72 0.55 20.13
N PRO A 177 -22.89 -0.24 21.20
CA PRO A 177 -22.68 -1.66 21.10
C PRO A 177 -23.72 -2.24 20.13
N SER A 178 -23.26 -3.08 19.21
CA SER A 178 -24.19 -3.80 18.34
C SER A 178 -25.18 -4.60 19.20
N GLY A 179 -26.43 -4.74 18.75
CA GLY A 179 -27.41 -5.52 19.46
C GLY A 179 -26.98 -6.93 19.84
N ASP A 180 -26.07 -7.52 19.04
CA ASP A 180 -25.51 -8.85 19.27
C ASP A 180 -24.46 -8.85 20.40
N PHE A 181 -23.67 -7.78 20.56
CA PHE A 181 -22.74 -7.62 21.67
C PHE A 181 -23.49 -7.48 23.00
N ILE A 182 -24.59 -6.73 23.02
CA ILE A 182 -25.47 -6.60 24.23
C ILE A 182 -26.05 -7.96 24.60
N LYS A 183 -26.56 -8.75 23.64
CA LYS A 183 -27.07 -10.10 23.88
C LYS A 183 -26.01 -11.03 24.45
N LEU A 184 -24.79 -10.95 23.96
CA LEU A 184 -23.65 -11.75 24.45
C LEU A 184 -23.28 -11.39 25.88
N LEU A 185 -23.27 -10.09 26.23
CA LEU A 185 -23.02 -9.61 27.59
C LEU A 185 -24.10 -10.08 28.56
N ILE A 186 -25.39 -9.94 28.20
CA ILE A 186 -26.49 -10.41 29.04
C ILE A 186 -26.42 -11.92 29.27
N LYS A 187 -26.11 -12.69 28.23
CA LYS A 187 -25.94 -14.14 28.32
C LYS A 187 -24.83 -14.53 29.29
N ASN A 188 -23.68 -13.83 29.23
CA ASN A 188 -22.56 -14.11 30.12
C ASN A 188 -22.81 -13.68 31.57
N LEU A 189 -23.48 -12.57 31.78
CA LEU A 189 -23.88 -12.12 33.13
C LEU A 189 -24.87 -13.08 33.81
N ASN A 190 -25.81 -13.64 33.06
CA ASN A 190 -26.78 -14.62 33.58
C ASN A 190 -26.15 -15.99 33.89
N ASN A 191 -24.93 -16.27 33.42
CA ASN A 191 -24.18 -17.49 33.73
C ASN A 191 -23.27 -17.36 34.97
N ILE A 192 -23.18 -16.18 35.59
CA ILE A 192 -22.37 -15.87 36.77
C ILE A 192 -23.20 -15.80 38.04
N SER A 193 -24.52 -15.81 37.91
CA SER A 193 -25.51 -15.89 39.01
C SER A 193 -26.01 -17.31 39.18
#